data_0938e6d3dde475889e2f03514df49b30
#
_entry.id   0938e6d3dde475889e2f03514df49b30
#
_cell.length_a   1.000
_cell.length_b   1.000
_cell.length_c   1.000
_cell.angle_alpha   90.00
_cell.angle_beta   90.00
_cell.angle_gamma   90.00
#
_symmetry.space_group_name_H-M   'P 1'
#
loop_
_entity.id
_entity.type
_entity.pdbx_description
1 polymer ?
#
loop_
_entity_poly.entity_id
_entity_poly.type
_entity_poly.pdbx_seq_one_letter_code
_entity_poly.pdbx_strand_id
1 'polypeptide(L)' 'MPQNVETAANHGFMRQKELMKMLPFSPATLWRMVKAGTFVKPVKLSTRITAWNRLDVYEWMNKQGVQK' A
#
# COMPACT_ATOMS: atom_id res chain seq x y z
N MET A 1 -13.89 -9.83 16.37
CA MET A 1 -13.80 -9.91 15.77
C MET A 1 -13.83 -9.96 15.07
N PRO A 2 -13.87 -9.92 15.12
CA PRO A 2 -13.87 -10.09 14.30
C PRO A 2 -13.69 -10.03 13.42
N GLN A 3 -13.92 -10.06 13.17
CA GLN A 3 -13.77 -10.23 12.29
C GLN A 3 -13.93 -9.71 11.41
N ASN A 4 -14.50 -9.28 11.36
CA ASN A 4 -14.78 -8.82 10.48
C ASN A 4 -14.30 -8.23 9.90
N VAL A 5 -14.25 -7.83 10.26
CA VAL A 5 -13.47 -7.37 9.79
C VAL A 5 -12.89 -7.90 8.79
N GLU A 6 -13.18 -8.69 8.58
CA GLU A 6 -12.73 -9.38 7.79
C GLU A 6 -12.75 -9.10 6.50
N THR A 7 -13.58 -8.63 6.04
CA THR A 7 -13.60 -8.44 4.74
C THR A 7 -12.54 -7.58 4.29
N ALA A 8 -12.47 -6.40 4.68
CA ALA A 8 -11.34 -5.62 4.39
C ALA A 8 -10.14 -6.35 4.85
N ALA A 9 -10.33 -7.06 5.90
CA ALA A 9 -9.27 -7.81 6.46
C ALA A 9 -8.76 -8.87 5.52
N ASN A 10 -9.57 -9.31 4.60
CA ASN A 10 -9.10 -10.30 3.66
C ASN A 10 -7.92 -9.82 2.88
N HIS A 11 -7.86 -8.54 2.62
CA HIS A 11 -6.74 -7.99 1.89
C HIS A 11 -5.75 -7.35 2.82
N GLY A 12 -6.23 -6.77 3.91
CA GLY A 12 -5.39 -6.22 4.95
C GLY A 12 -4.54 -5.06 4.50
N PHE A 13 -3.46 -4.89 5.24
CA PHE A 13 -2.53 -3.81 5.02
C PHE A 13 -1.15 -4.37 4.81
N MET A 14 -0.29 -3.61 4.16
CA MET A 14 1.10 -4.00 4.03
C MET A 14 1.98 -2.84 4.50
N ARG A 15 3.06 -3.20 5.19
CA ARG A 15 4.02 -2.21 5.66
C ARG A 15 5.00 -1.91 4.54
N GLN A 16 5.77 -0.86 4.73
CA GLN A 16 6.72 -0.43 3.72
C GLN A 16 7.66 -1.55 3.29
N LYS A 17 8.12 -2.34 4.25
CA LYS A 17 9.06 -3.40 3.95
C LYS A 17 8.48 -4.40 2.95
N GLU A 18 7.24 -4.77 3.16
CA GLU A 18 6.56 -5.69 2.27
C GLU A 18 6.28 -5.02 0.92
N LEU A 19 5.85 -3.79 0.97
CA LEU A 19 5.54 -3.03 -0.24
C LEU A 19 6.76 -2.91 -1.15
N MET A 20 7.92 -2.67 -0.56
CA MET A 20 9.14 -2.51 -1.34
C MET A 20 9.55 -3.78 -2.07
N LYS A 21 9.07 -4.92 -1.63
CA LYS A 21 9.36 -6.16 -2.32
C LYS A 21 8.60 -6.27 -3.64
N MET A 22 7.53 -5.52 -3.77
CA MET A 22 6.67 -5.58 -4.94
C MET A 22 6.95 -4.48 -5.94
N LEU A 23 7.60 -3.42 -5.49
CA LEU A 23 7.78 -2.23 -6.33
C LEU A 23 9.22 -2.13 -6.82
N PRO A 24 9.39 -1.67 -8.04
CA PRO A 24 10.72 -1.62 -8.65
C PRO A 24 11.49 -0.35 -8.35
N PHE A 25 11.14 0.36 -7.30
CA PHE A 25 11.85 1.60 -6.98
C PHE A 25 12.12 1.68 -5.49
N SER A 26 12.97 2.63 -5.12
CA SER A 26 13.46 2.75 -3.76
C SER A 26 12.46 3.41 -2.82
N PRO A 27 12.66 3.26 -1.51
CA PRO A 27 11.80 3.97 -0.56
C PRO A 27 11.77 5.47 -0.77
N ALA A 28 12.90 6.06 -1.16
CA ALA A 28 12.92 7.50 -1.39
C ALA A 28 11.97 7.88 -2.53
N THR A 29 11.96 7.07 -3.58
CA THR A 29 11.05 7.30 -4.69
C THR A 29 9.61 7.10 -4.25
N LEU A 30 9.37 6.06 -3.45
CA LEU A 30 8.04 5.80 -2.95
C LEU A 30 7.48 7.03 -2.23
N TRP A 31 8.25 7.57 -1.30
CA TRP A 31 7.75 8.69 -0.52
C TRP A 31 7.61 9.95 -1.35
N ARG A 32 8.45 10.12 -2.35
CA ARG A 32 8.31 11.24 -3.27
C ARG A 32 6.99 11.13 -4.02
N MET A 33 6.63 9.92 -4.45
CA MET A 33 5.39 9.71 -5.18
C MET A 33 4.17 9.88 -4.28
N VAL A 34 4.26 9.44 -3.05
CA VAL A 34 3.18 9.65 -2.09
C VAL A 34 2.94 11.14 -1.92
N LYS A 35 4.01 11.88 -1.75
CA LYS A 35 3.90 13.32 -1.54
C LYS A 35 3.35 14.02 -2.77
N ALA A 36 3.71 13.55 -3.93
CA ALA A 36 3.24 14.13 -5.19
C ALA A 36 1.82 13.72 -5.54
N GLY A 37 1.28 12.74 -4.82
CA GLY A 37 -0.07 12.26 -5.10
C GLY A 37 -0.16 11.26 -6.22
N THR A 38 0.97 10.67 -6.62
CA THR A 38 0.98 9.73 -7.73
C THR A 38 1.01 8.28 -7.27
N PHE A 39 1.00 8.04 -5.97
CA PHE A 39 0.92 6.70 -5.44
C PHE A 39 -0.16 6.68 -4.35
N VAL A 40 -0.57 5.49 -3.96
CA VAL A 40 -1.57 5.29 -2.92
C VAL A 40 -1.13 5.98 -1.64
N LYS A 41 -2.04 6.67 -0.98
CA LYS A 41 -1.72 7.29 0.29
C LYS A 41 -1.66 6.26 1.39
N PRO A 42 -0.67 6.34 2.25
CA PRO A 42 -0.59 5.41 3.38
C PRO A 42 -1.64 5.74 4.43
N VAL A 43 -1.91 4.74 5.24
CA VAL A 43 -2.85 4.88 6.36
C VAL A 43 -2.03 4.78 7.64
N LYS A 44 -2.29 5.68 8.56
CA LYS A 44 -1.61 5.66 9.84
C LYS A 44 -2.44 4.79 10.79
N LEU A 45 -1.98 3.60 11.03
CA LEU A 45 -2.72 2.67 11.88
C LEU A 45 -2.52 2.95 13.37
N SER A 46 -1.38 3.51 13.71
CA SER A 46 -1.10 3.94 15.07
C SER A 46 0.03 4.95 15.00
N THR A 47 0.44 5.46 16.16
CA THR A 47 1.48 6.46 16.21
C THR A 47 2.74 6.03 15.47
N ARG A 48 3.04 4.74 15.49
CA ARG A 48 4.28 4.25 14.91
C ARG A 48 4.10 3.33 13.73
N ILE A 49 2.86 3.08 13.34
CA ILE A 49 2.60 2.13 12.27
C ILE A 49 1.92 2.82 11.11
N THR A 50 2.63 2.86 10.00
CA THR A 50 2.10 3.37 8.74
C THR A 50 2.07 2.20 7.77
N ALA A 51 0.98 2.07 7.06
CA ALA A 51 0.81 0.96 6.13
C ALA A 51 -0.05 1.39 4.97
N TRP A 52 -0.15 0.54 3.97
CA TRP A 52 -0.96 0.81 2.80
C TRP A 52 -2.04 -0.25 2.71
N ASN A 53 -3.23 0.16 2.30
CA ASN A 53 -4.30 -0.78 2.04
C ASN A 53 -3.87 -1.66 0.87
N ARG A 54 -3.85 -2.97 1.09
CA ARG A 54 -3.34 -3.90 0.10
C ARG A 54 -4.12 -3.85 -1.20
N LEU A 55 -5.43 -3.76 -1.10
CA LEU A 55 -6.27 -3.71 -2.28
C LEU A 55 -6.00 -2.45 -3.10
N ASP A 56 -5.83 -1.32 -2.42
CA ASP A 56 -5.54 -0.07 -3.12
C ASP A 56 -4.22 -0.16 -3.87
N VAL A 57 -3.24 -0.82 -3.29
CA VAL A 57 -1.95 -1.00 -3.94
C VAL A 57 -2.11 -1.84 -5.20
N TYR A 58 -2.87 -2.93 -5.11
CA TYR A 58 -3.09 -3.78 -6.26
C TYR A 58 -3.81 -3.03 -7.38
N GLU A 59 -4.79 -2.21 -7.02
CA GLU A 59 -5.51 -1.43 -8.01
C GLU A 59 -4.59 -0.42 -8.68
N TRP A 60 -3.71 0.19 -7.90
CA TRP A 60 -2.75 1.12 -8.45
C TRP A 60 -1.86 0.43 -9.48
N MET A 61 -1.39 -0.77 -9.12
CA MET A 61 -0.53 -1.52 -10.02
C MET A 61 -1.24 -1.90 -11.30
N ASN A 62 -2.51 -2.27 -11.20
CA ASN A 62 -3.30 -2.59 -12.38
C ASN A 62 -3.41 -1.39 -13.31
N LYS A 63 -3.62 -0.21 -12.73
CA LYS A 63 -3.75 0.99 -13.54
C LYS A 63 -2.46 1.37 -14.24
N GLN A 64 -1.35 0.92 -13.71
CA GLN A 64 -0.06 1.21 -14.35
C GLN A 64 0.23 0.23 -15.47
N GLY A 65 -0.61 -0.77 -15.64
CA GLY A 65 -0.39 -1.75 -16.69
C GLY A 65 0.74 -2.70 -16.41
N VAL A 66 1.11 -2.84 -15.15
CA VAL A 66 2.27 -3.66 -14.84
C VAL A 66 2.04 -5.13 -15.04
N GLN A 67 0.79 -5.55 -15.05
CA GLN A 67 0.54 -6.96 -15.22
C GLN A 67 0.57 -7.36 -16.70
N LYS A 68 0.80 -6.44 -17.56
CA LYS A 68 0.83 -6.77 -18.95
C LYS A 68 2.02 -7.57 -19.36
#